data_bcb10423203cbf482a4bda8855598ba6
#
_entry.id   bcb10423203cbf482a4bda8855598ba6
#
_cell.length_a   1.000
_cell.length_b   1.000
_cell.length_c   1.000
_cell.angle_alpha   90.00
_cell.angle_beta   90.00
_cell.angle_gamma   90.00
#
_symmetry.space_group_name_H-M   'P 1'
#
loop_
_entity.id
_entity.type
_entity.pdbx_description
1 polymer ?
#
loop_
_entity_poly.entity_id
_entity_poly.type
_entity_poly.pdbx_seq_one_letter_code
_entity_poly.pdbx_strand_id
1 'polypeptide(L)'
;MSRQGTLDLLQEVEECLETMKKSQQIKPVKVKSILENLRSSLEYVANDSYDKYVGANSTTVRPKIYFPYGEQKFVDNFFLKTLNIKQPSSEPLYKTFNSIQDYHTGKNWLKMMCNLTNEVKHRQPIPLKEDSFVKDISVSVDGFSLIQADGSSNFVFENNYVNGKKIQDFSLKNGNLEVSGKGVPLNIVITEEK
;
A
#
# COMPACT_ATOMS: atom_id res chain seq x y z
N MET A 1 9.27 28.11 -0.32
CA MET A 1 10.00 26.91 0.13
C MET A 1 10.73 26.34 -1.06
N SER A 2 11.85 25.73 -0.87
CA SER A 2 12.71 25.39 -2.01
C SER A 2 12.44 23.98 -2.51
N ARG A 3 12.64 23.77 -3.81
CA ARG A 3 12.80 22.46 -4.46
C ARG A 3 13.60 21.46 -3.58
N GLN A 4 14.56 21.96 -2.81
CA GLN A 4 15.36 21.14 -1.91
C GLN A 4 14.51 20.45 -0.85
N GLY A 5 13.58 21.13 -0.20
CA GLY A 5 12.72 20.51 0.81
C GLY A 5 11.85 19.36 0.26
N THR A 6 11.41 19.45 -1.00
CA THR A 6 10.72 18.34 -1.67
C THR A 6 11.65 17.13 -1.86
N LEU A 7 12.89 17.40 -2.32
CA LEU A 7 13.88 16.34 -2.54
C LEU A 7 14.29 15.66 -1.23
N ASP A 8 14.49 16.43 -0.16
CA ASP A 8 14.84 15.92 1.16
C ASP A 8 13.75 14.97 1.70
N LEU A 9 12.46 15.34 1.55
CA LEU A 9 11.33 14.49 1.96
C LEU A 9 11.26 13.19 1.13
N LEU A 10 11.50 13.26 -0.17
CA LEU A 10 11.51 12.07 -1.03
C LEU A 10 12.68 11.14 -0.71
N GLN A 11 13.85 11.70 -0.41
CA GLN A 11 15.01 10.92 0.02
C GLN A 11 14.73 10.20 1.35
N GLU A 12 14.14 10.87 2.35
CA GLU A 12 13.75 10.24 3.62
C GLU A 12 12.77 9.09 3.41
N VAL A 13 11.81 9.24 2.47
CA VAL A 13 10.89 8.16 2.09
C VAL A 13 11.64 6.97 1.52
N GLU A 14 12.58 7.20 0.61
CA GLU A 14 13.36 6.15 -0.04
C GLU A 14 14.23 5.39 0.97
N GLU A 15 14.93 6.09 1.85
CA GLU A 15 15.72 5.50 2.93
C GLU A 15 14.87 4.67 3.90
N CYS A 16 13.67 5.16 4.23
CA CYS A 16 12.73 4.44 5.08
C CYS A 16 12.23 3.15 4.42
N LEU A 17 11.90 3.19 3.12
CA LEU A 17 11.48 2.02 2.35
C LEU A 17 12.60 0.98 2.24
N GLU A 18 13.85 1.41 1.98
CA GLU A 18 15.00 0.50 1.93
C GLU A 18 15.27 -0.16 3.29
N THR A 19 15.10 0.58 4.38
CA THR A 19 15.23 0.04 5.73
C THR A 19 14.17 -1.03 6.01
N MET A 20 12.92 -0.79 5.62
CA MET A 20 11.84 -1.77 5.77
C MET A 20 12.05 -3.02 4.91
N LYS A 21 12.53 -2.86 3.67
CA LYS A 21 12.89 -4.01 2.81
C LYS A 21 13.99 -4.87 3.44
N LYS A 22 15.05 -4.25 3.94
CA LYS A 22 16.17 -4.96 4.56
C LYS A 22 15.78 -5.69 5.84
N SER A 23 14.95 -5.07 6.66
CA SER A 23 14.50 -5.66 7.93
C SER A 23 13.35 -6.65 7.76
N GLN A 24 12.72 -6.68 6.60
CA GLN A 24 11.47 -7.42 6.32
C GLN A 24 10.35 -7.12 7.33
N GLN A 25 10.40 -5.95 7.97
CA GLN A 25 9.43 -5.51 8.96
C GLN A 25 8.75 -4.22 8.52
N ILE A 26 7.43 -4.23 8.53
CA ILE A 26 6.61 -3.06 8.26
C ILE A 26 6.08 -2.52 9.61
N LYS A 27 6.52 -1.32 10.00
CA LYS A 27 6.08 -0.67 11.24
C LYS A 27 5.03 0.41 10.93
N PRO A 28 3.83 0.37 11.57
CA PRO A 28 2.75 1.35 11.32
C PRO A 28 3.21 2.81 11.39
N VAL A 29 4.07 3.13 12.37
CA VAL A 29 4.61 4.50 12.55
C VAL A 29 5.46 4.92 11.35
N LYS A 30 6.25 4.00 10.77
CA LYS A 30 7.07 4.27 9.58
C LYS A 30 6.21 4.46 8.34
N VAL A 31 5.16 3.65 8.17
CA VAL A 31 4.17 3.83 7.09
C VAL A 31 3.50 5.20 7.20
N LYS A 32 3.10 5.62 8.39
CA LYS A 32 2.57 6.96 8.64
C LYS A 32 3.55 8.04 8.18
N SER A 33 4.81 7.97 8.62
CA SER A 33 5.85 8.94 8.24
C SER A 33 6.04 9.04 6.72
N ILE A 34 6.08 7.89 6.03
CA ILE A 34 6.18 7.83 4.56
C ILE A 34 4.99 8.56 3.90
N LEU A 35 3.76 8.25 4.32
CA LEU A 35 2.56 8.87 3.76
C LEU A 35 2.54 10.39 3.99
N GLU A 36 2.92 10.86 5.18
CA GLU A 36 3.00 12.27 5.51
C GLU A 36 4.07 13.01 4.70
N ASN A 37 5.25 12.39 4.50
CA ASN A 37 6.34 12.96 3.69
C ASN A 37 5.97 13.03 2.21
N LEU A 38 5.38 11.98 1.66
CA LEU A 38 4.88 11.97 0.27
C LEU A 38 3.81 13.04 0.06
N ARG A 39 2.85 13.16 0.97
CA ARG A 39 1.82 14.19 0.90
C ARG A 39 2.41 15.59 0.99
N SER A 40 3.34 15.81 1.91
CA SER A 40 4.01 17.10 2.08
C SER A 40 4.83 17.48 0.85
N SER A 41 5.48 16.51 0.19
CA SER A 41 6.19 16.73 -1.08
C SER A 41 5.28 17.27 -2.18
N LEU A 42 4.08 16.70 -2.32
CA LEU A 42 3.08 17.20 -3.27
C LEU A 42 2.61 18.62 -2.93
N GLU A 43 2.37 18.91 -1.65
CA GLU A 43 1.99 20.26 -1.20
C GLU A 43 3.11 21.29 -1.45
N TYR A 44 4.38 20.89 -1.29
CA TYR A 44 5.52 21.77 -1.60
C TYR A 44 5.56 22.07 -3.10
N VAL A 45 5.39 21.07 -3.97
CA VAL A 45 5.34 21.28 -5.43
C VAL A 45 4.20 22.22 -5.81
N ALA A 46 3.01 22.07 -5.21
CA ALA A 46 1.89 22.97 -5.48
C ALA A 46 2.18 24.40 -5.02
N ASN A 47 2.78 24.58 -3.85
CA ASN A 47 3.18 25.89 -3.33
C ASN A 47 4.28 26.55 -4.17
N ASP A 48 5.32 25.80 -4.57
CA ASP A 48 6.38 26.31 -5.44
C ASP A 48 5.84 26.71 -6.82
N SER A 49 4.85 25.95 -7.34
CA SER A 49 4.14 26.30 -8.57
C SER A 49 3.40 27.63 -8.42
N TYR A 50 2.69 27.82 -7.32
CA TYR A 50 2.02 29.08 -7.04
C TYR A 50 3.00 30.26 -6.96
N ASP A 51 4.09 30.10 -6.24
CA ASP A 51 5.10 31.14 -6.11
C ASP A 51 5.73 31.50 -7.45
N LYS A 52 5.95 30.52 -8.33
CA LYS A 52 6.50 30.72 -9.68
C LYS A 52 5.55 31.48 -10.61
N TYR A 53 4.26 31.14 -10.62
CA TYR A 53 3.31 31.66 -11.61
C TYR A 53 2.53 32.89 -11.14
N VAL A 54 2.21 32.97 -9.86
CA VAL A 54 1.45 34.09 -9.28
C VAL A 54 2.36 35.11 -8.61
N GLY A 55 3.50 34.63 -8.15
CA GLY A 55 4.60 35.47 -7.71
C GLY A 55 4.55 35.89 -6.24
N ALA A 56 5.76 36.14 -5.72
CA ALA A 56 5.98 36.83 -4.45
C ALA A 56 5.47 38.29 -4.44
N ASN A 57 4.98 38.79 -5.58
CA ASN A 57 4.58 40.20 -5.81
C ASN A 57 3.07 40.44 -5.61
N SER A 58 2.31 39.44 -5.17
CA SER A 58 0.90 39.63 -4.85
C SER A 58 0.78 40.41 -3.54
N THR A 59 0.17 41.59 -3.58
CA THR A 59 -0.17 42.40 -2.39
C THR A 59 -1.38 41.79 -1.62
N THR A 60 -1.94 40.70 -2.11
CA THR A 60 -3.07 39.99 -1.49
C THR A 60 -2.59 38.91 -0.53
N VAL A 61 -3.40 38.65 0.50
CA VAL A 61 -3.12 37.55 1.44
C VAL A 61 -3.00 36.23 0.67
N ARG A 62 -1.88 35.53 0.85
CA ARG A 62 -1.63 34.24 0.19
C ARG A 62 -2.72 33.23 0.57
N PRO A 63 -3.43 32.62 -0.39
CA PRO A 63 -4.42 31.59 -0.09
C PRO A 63 -3.72 30.30 0.37
N LYS A 64 -4.47 29.41 1.01
CA LYS A 64 -4.00 28.06 1.28
C LYS A 64 -3.93 27.28 -0.04
N ILE A 65 -2.75 26.81 -0.37
CA ILE A 65 -2.47 26.05 -1.59
C ILE A 65 -2.38 24.57 -1.25
N TYR A 66 -3.14 23.76 -1.96
CA TYR A 66 -3.13 22.31 -1.85
C TYR A 66 -2.86 21.69 -3.21
N PHE A 67 -2.19 20.55 -3.20
CA PHE A 67 -2.00 19.77 -4.42
C PHE A 67 -3.35 19.21 -4.92
N PRO A 68 -3.75 19.48 -6.17
CA PRO A 68 -5.01 18.98 -6.72
C PRO A 68 -4.92 17.48 -7.02
N TYR A 69 -5.92 16.71 -6.57
CA TYR A 69 -6.01 15.28 -6.85
C TYR A 69 -7.48 14.83 -6.98
N GLY A 70 -7.68 13.68 -7.62
CA GLY A 70 -8.99 13.05 -7.81
C GLY A 70 -9.54 13.23 -9.20
N GLU A 71 -10.41 14.22 -9.46
CA GLU A 71 -10.99 14.44 -10.77
C GLU A 71 -10.17 15.46 -11.59
N GLN A 72 -10.14 15.30 -12.91
CA GLN A 72 -9.42 16.21 -13.82
C GLN A 72 -9.80 17.67 -13.60
N LYS A 73 -11.07 17.95 -13.34
CA LYS A 73 -11.55 19.31 -13.07
C LYS A 73 -10.82 20.00 -11.90
N PHE A 74 -10.28 19.27 -10.93
CA PHE A 74 -9.52 19.86 -9.83
C PHE A 74 -8.14 20.33 -10.30
N VAL A 75 -7.48 19.57 -11.17
CA VAL A 75 -6.22 19.97 -11.79
C VAL A 75 -6.46 21.17 -12.71
N ASP A 76 -7.51 21.14 -13.54
CA ASP A 76 -7.85 22.25 -14.42
C ASP A 76 -8.12 23.54 -13.64
N ASN A 77 -8.91 23.47 -12.57
CA ASN A 77 -9.19 24.62 -11.70
C ASN A 77 -7.94 25.15 -11.00
N PHE A 78 -7.04 24.28 -10.57
CA PHE A 78 -5.79 24.69 -9.97
C PHE A 78 -4.96 25.53 -10.96
N PHE A 79 -4.81 25.09 -12.19
CA PHE A 79 -4.07 25.83 -13.20
C PHE A 79 -4.79 27.11 -13.67
N LEU A 80 -6.10 27.01 -13.97
CA LEU A 80 -6.87 28.15 -14.46
C LEU A 80 -7.08 29.22 -13.40
N LYS A 81 -7.48 28.82 -12.18
CA LYS A 81 -7.94 29.77 -11.14
C LYS A 81 -6.85 30.09 -10.12
N THR A 82 -6.07 29.08 -9.70
CA THR A 82 -5.06 29.27 -8.65
C THR A 82 -3.76 29.80 -9.24
N LEU A 83 -3.29 29.24 -10.35
CA LEU A 83 -2.07 29.69 -11.04
C LEU A 83 -2.34 30.76 -12.10
N ASN A 84 -3.59 31.09 -12.40
CA ASN A 84 -4.02 32.07 -13.42
C ASN A 84 -3.44 31.81 -14.83
N ILE A 85 -3.34 30.55 -15.22
CA ILE A 85 -2.80 30.11 -16.51
C ILE A 85 -3.98 29.89 -17.46
N LYS A 86 -4.10 30.72 -18.52
CA LYS A 86 -5.24 30.69 -19.46
C LYS A 86 -5.30 29.45 -20.34
N GLN A 87 -4.16 28.85 -20.66
CA GLN A 87 -4.05 27.65 -21.50
C GLN A 87 -3.22 26.57 -20.82
N PRO A 88 -3.76 25.88 -19.81
CA PRO A 88 -3.00 24.90 -19.01
C PRO A 88 -2.38 23.79 -19.86
N SER A 89 -3.08 23.31 -20.89
CA SER A 89 -2.65 22.16 -21.71
C SER A 89 -1.33 22.41 -22.46
N SER A 90 -0.94 23.66 -22.69
CA SER A 90 0.35 24.02 -23.29
C SER A 90 1.51 23.94 -22.29
N GLU A 91 1.23 23.97 -20.99
CA GLU A 91 2.23 24.00 -19.95
C GLU A 91 2.82 22.61 -19.63
N PRO A 92 4.14 22.45 -19.64
CA PRO A 92 4.78 21.18 -19.23
C PRO A 92 4.40 20.74 -17.83
N LEU A 93 4.26 21.69 -16.90
CA LEU A 93 3.87 21.42 -15.52
C LEU A 93 2.47 20.82 -15.43
N TYR A 94 1.51 21.28 -16.25
CA TYR A 94 0.16 20.71 -16.31
C TYR A 94 0.20 19.25 -16.73
N LYS A 95 1.02 18.92 -17.75
CA LYS A 95 1.19 17.53 -18.21
C LYS A 95 1.76 16.65 -17.08
N THR A 96 2.72 17.17 -16.31
CA THR A 96 3.30 16.46 -15.16
C THR A 96 2.27 16.24 -14.06
N PHE A 97 1.46 17.24 -13.72
CA PHE A 97 0.39 17.08 -12.72
C PHE A 97 -0.66 16.05 -13.14
N ASN A 98 -1.01 16.03 -14.44
CA ASN A 98 -1.95 15.04 -14.96
C ASN A 98 -1.36 13.62 -14.98
N SER A 99 -0.08 13.48 -15.34
CA SER A 99 0.54 12.16 -15.52
C SER A 99 0.53 11.30 -14.25
N ILE A 100 0.48 11.90 -13.07
CA ILE A 100 0.44 11.20 -11.78
C ILE A 100 -0.98 10.99 -11.24
N GLN A 101 -2.01 11.54 -11.89
CA GLN A 101 -3.39 11.41 -11.44
C GLN A 101 -3.95 10.02 -11.70
N ASP A 102 -4.85 9.58 -10.83
CA ASP A 102 -5.48 8.27 -10.89
C ASP A 102 -6.26 8.04 -12.20
N TYR A 103 -6.98 9.09 -12.69
CA TYR A 103 -7.71 9.02 -13.96
C TYR A 103 -6.79 8.89 -15.18
N HIS A 104 -5.53 9.30 -15.09
CA HIS A 104 -4.54 9.16 -16.16
C HIS A 104 -3.80 7.82 -16.08
N THR A 105 -3.42 7.42 -14.87
CA THR A 105 -2.65 6.19 -14.63
C THR A 105 -3.51 4.93 -14.65
N GLY A 106 -4.82 5.05 -14.52
CA GLY A 106 -5.74 3.93 -14.32
C GLY A 106 -5.58 3.22 -12.97
N LYS A 107 -4.80 3.79 -12.06
CA LYS A 107 -4.53 3.26 -10.70
C LYS A 107 -5.12 4.21 -9.65
N ASN A 108 -5.48 3.69 -8.50
CA ASN A 108 -6.13 4.47 -7.42
C ASN A 108 -5.15 4.89 -6.31
N TRP A 109 -3.87 5.02 -6.63
CA TRP A 109 -2.81 5.18 -5.64
C TRP A 109 -2.79 6.58 -4.99
N LEU A 110 -2.97 7.64 -5.78
CA LEU A 110 -2.86 9.02 -5.30
C LEU A 110 -4.02 9.38 -4.35
N LYS A 111 -5.24 9.05 -4.74
CA LYS A 111 -6.42 9.24 -3.90
C LYS A 111 -6.34 8.41 -2.62
N MET A 112 -5.90 7.15 -2.73
CA MET A 112 -5.71 6.27 -1.58
C MET A 112 -4.66 6.84 -0.62
N MET A 113 -3.49 7.25 -1.11
CA MET A 113 -2.44 7.88 -0.30
C MET A 113 -2.96 9.12 0.44
N CYS A 114 -3.66 10.01 -0.26
CA CYS A 114 -4.21 11.22 0.33
C CYS A 114 -5.26 10.91 1.42
N ASN A 115 -6.14 9.95 1.18
CA ASN A 115 -7.15 9.53 2.15
C ASN A 115 -6.52 8.90 3.39
N LEU A 116 -5.59 7.97 3.21
CA LEU A 116 -4.84 7.34 4.30
C LEU A 116 -4.09 8.38 5.14
N THR A 117 -3.45 9.36 4.50
CA THR A 117 -2.76 10.45 5.22
C THR A 117 -3.73 11.27 6.07
N ASN A 118 -4.93 11.54 5.57
CA ASN A 118 -5.95 12.24 6.34
C ASN A 118 -6.45 11.42 7.53
N GLU A 119 -6.62 10.11 7.37
CA GLU A 119 -7.02 9.21 8.44
C GLU A 119 -5.97 9.13 9.55
N VAL A 120 -4.69 8.92 9.20
CA VAL A 120 -3.62 8.79 10.20
C VAL A 120 -3.30 10.08 10.94
N LYS A 121 -3.64 11.25 10.39
CA LYS A 121 -3.51 12.55 11.08
C LYS A 121 -4.51 12.72 12.22
N HIS A 122 -5.70 12.15 12.08
CA HIS A 122 -6.83 12.41 12.97
C HIS A 122 -7.28 11.18 13.77
N ARG A 123 -6.71 10.00 13.51
CA ARG A 123 -7.06 8.73 14.13
C ARG A 123 -5.80 7.95 14.54
N GLN A 124 -6.01 6.73 15.00
CA GLN A 124 -4.91 5.82 15.35
C GLN A 124 -4.09 5.41 14.09
N PRO A 125 -2.83 4.97 14.27
CA PRO A 125 -2.05 4.42 13.17
C PRO A 125 -2.83 3.34 12.43
N ILE A 126 -2.61 3.25 11.09
CA ILE A 126 -3.26 2.23 10.26
C ILE A 126 -2.95 0.85 10.86
N PRO A 127 -3.98 0.07 11.26
CA PRO A 127 -3.73 -1.29 11.68
C PRO A 127 -3.18 -2.05 10.46
N LEU A 128 -1.93 -2.45 10.54
CA LEU A 128 -1.38 -3.37 9.55
C LEU A 128 -2.05 -4.72 9.80
N LYS A 129 -2.58 -5.33 8.74
CA LYS A 129 -3.00 -6.71 8.82
C LYS A 129 -1.72 -7.52 9.04
N GLU A 130 -1.60 -8.12 10.21
CA GLU A 130 -0.55 -9.11 10.44
C GLU A 130 -0.89 -10.30 9.55
N ASP A 131 -0.11 -10.50 8.51
CA ASP A 131 -0.15 -11.76 7.80
C ASP A 131 0.58 -12.77 8.70
N SER A 132 -0.20 -13.62 9.39
CA SER A 132 0.36 -14.78 10.05
C SER A 132 0.81 -15.75 8.95
N PHE A 133 2.10 -16.04 8.91
CA PHE A 133 2.61 -17.07 8.02
C PHE A 133 2.53 -18.42 8.72
N VAL A 134 1.99 -19.40 8.02
CA VAL A 134 2.04 -20.78 8.49
C VAL A 134 3.51 -21.19 8.55
N LYS A 135 3.99 -21.48 9.77
CA LYS A 135 5.37 -21.95 9.97
C LYS A 135 5.46 -23.44 9.75
N ASP A 136 4.66 -24.20 10.46
CA ASP A 136 4.63 -25.65 10.38
C ASP A 136 3.18 -26.17 10.33
N ILE A 137 2.98 -27.21 9.55
CA ILE A 137 1.73 -27.94 9.47
C ILE A 137 2.00 -29.40 9.83
N SER A 138 1.23 -29.94 10.75
CA SER A 138 1.18 -31.39 11.04
C SER A 138 -0.24 -31.91 10.80
N VAL A 139 -0.35 -32.92 9.99
CA VAL A 139 -1.63 -33.59 9.68
C VAL A 139 -1.55 -35.03 10.16
N SER A 140 -2.54 -35.43 10.96
CA SER A 140 -2.65 -36.78 11.49
C SER A 140 -4.10 -37.29 11.45
N VAL A 141 -4.30 -38.62 11.55
CA VAL A 141 -5.59 -39.27 11.66
C VAL A 141 -5.46 -40.47 12.57
N ASP A 142 -6.38 -40.63 13.50
CA ASP A 142 -6.41 -41.75 14.47
C ASP A 142 -5.05 -42.04 15.14
N GLY A 143 -4.28 -40.97 15.44
CA GLY A 143 -2.95 -41.06 16.04
C GLY A 143 -1.81 -41.37 15.04
N PHE A 144 -2.08 -41.56 13.77
CA PHE A 144 -1.07 -41.74 12.73
C PHE A 144 -0.69 -40.38 12.14
N SER A 145 0.60 -40.02 12.20
CA SER A 145 1.11 -38.86 11.49
C SER A 145 1.17 -39.15 10.00
N LEU A 146 0.52 -38.30 9.20
CA LEU A 146 0.50 -38.41 7.73
C LEU A 146 1.57 -37.55 7.09
N ILE A 147 1.70 -36.32 7.55
CA ILE A 147 2.66 -35.35 7.02
C ILE A 147 3.02 -34.33 8.10
N GLN A 148 4.27 -33.91 8.06
CA GLN A 148 4.76 -32.72 8.74
C GLN A 148 5.52 -31.89 7.71
N ALA A 149 5.13 -30.63 7.52
CA ALA A 149 5.68 -29.77 6.47
C ALA A 149 5.81 -28.35 7.00
N ASP A 150 6.75 -27.59 6.45
CA ASP A 150 6.82 -26.14 6.66
C ASP A 150 5.79 -25.42 5.77
N GLY A 151 5.48 -24.17 6.13
CA GLY A 151 4.46 -23.38 5.45
C GLY A 151 4.80 -22.99 4.00
N SER A 152 6.05 -23.18 3.56
CA SER A 152 6.48 -22.94 2.18
C SER A 152 6.23 -24.16 1.28
N SER A 153 5.94 -25.31 1.88
CA SER A 153 5.69 -26.56 1.16
C SER A 153 4.42 -26.50 0.33
N ASN A 154 4.45 -27.13 -0.83
CA ASN A 154 3.28 -27.33 -1.66
C ASN A 154 3.05 -28.82 -1.86
N PHE A 155 1.89 -29.33 -1.50
CA PHE A 155 1.54 -30.72 -1.66
C PHE A 155 0.04 -30.93 -1.86
N VAL A 156 -0.31 -32.08 -2.42
CA VAL A 156 -1.69 -32.53 -2.59
C VAL A 156 -1.78 -33.96 -2.09
N PHE A 157 -2.77 -34.24 -1.25
CA PHE A 157 -3.01 -35.53 -0.64
C PHE A 157 -4.44 -35.96 -0.96
N GLU A 158 -4.60 -36.83 -1.96
CA GLU A 158 -5.92 -37.24 -2.46
C GLU A 158 -6.04 -38.77 -2.50
N ASN A 159 -7.27 -39.27 -2.28
CA ASN A 159 -7.62 -40.67 -2.36
C ASN A 159 -6.78 -41.59 -1.45
N ASN A 160 -6.43 -41.12 -0.26
CA ASN A 160 -5.65 -41.88 0.70
C ASN A 160 -6.55 -42.64 1.68
N TYR A 161 -6.02 -43.73 2.21
CA TYR A 161 -6.69 -44.60 3.15
C TYR A 161 -5.79 -44.87 4.35
N VAL A 162 -6.38 -44.83 5.55
CA VAL A 162 -5.76 -45.26 6.81
C VAL A 162 -6.61 -46.36 7.42
N ASN A 163 -6.00 -47.50 7.72
CA ASN A 163 -6.71 -48.68 8.25
C ASN A 163 -7.92 -49.08 7.41
N GLY A 164 -7.80 -49.03 6.07
CA GLY A 164 -8.86 -49.40 5.13
C GLY A 164 -10.01 -48.38 5.01
N LYS A 165 -9.95 -47.28 5.73
CA LYS A 165 -10.96 -46.21 5.64
C LYS A 165 -10.41 -45.04 4.85
N LYS A 166 -11.19 -44.52 3.89
CA LYS A 166 -10.84 -43.30 3.15
C LYS A 166 -10.78 -42.12 4.13
N ILE A 167 -9.70 -41.34 4.07
CA ILE A 167 -9.56 -40.08 4.80
C ILE A 167 -9.97 -38.91 3.91
N GLN A 168 -10.19 -37.74 4.50
CA GLN A 168 -10.46 -36.53 3.76
C GLN A 168 -9.23 -36.16 2.89
N ASP A 169 -9.49 -35.63 1.72
CA ASP A 169 -8.46 -35.10 0.85
C ASP A 169 -8.01 -33.73 1.35
N PHE A 170 -6.73 -33.40 1.20
CA PHE A 170 -6.21 -32.11 1.63
C PHE A 170 -5.03 -31.66 0.78
N SER A 171 -4.87 -30.35 0.67
CA SER A 171 -3.72 -29.76 -0.05
C SER A 171 -3.22 -28.53 0.67
N LEU A 172 -1.92 -28.30 0.57
CA LEU A 172 -1.26 -27.05 0.97
C LEU A 172 -0.70 -26.39 -0.28
N LYS A 173 -1.07 -25.13 -0.50
CA LYS A 173 -0.54 -24.33 -1.61
C LYS A 173 -0.30 -22.89 -1.13
N ASN A 174 0.95 -22.42 -1.21
CA ASN A 174 1.32 -21.07 -0.82
C ASN A 174 0.84 -20.69 0.59
N GLY A 175 0.99 -21.58 1.57
CA GLY A 175 0.54 -21.39 2.94
C GLY A 175 -0.98 -21.54 3.19
N ASN A 176 -1.78 -21.80 2.15
CA ASN A 176 -3.20 -22.04 2.27
C ASN A 176 -3.50 -23.54 2.32
N LEU A 177 -4.10 -23.97 3.41
CA LEU A 177 -4.56 -25.35 3.59
C LEU A 177 -6.01 -25.47 3.17
N GLU A 178 -6.30 -26.39 2.28
CA GLU A 178 -7.65 -26.76 1.86
C GLU A 178 -7.92 -28.21 2.24
N VAL A 179 -9.08 -28.46 2.84
CA VAL A 179 -9.57 -29.82 3.16
C VAL A 179 -10.86 -30.04 2.41
N SER A 180 -10.96 -31.15 1.71
CA SER A 180 -12.11 -31.46 0.87
C SER A 180 -12.45 -32.94 0.90
N GLY A 181 -13.62 -33.27 0.35
CA GLY A 181 -14.09 -34.65 0.22
C GLY A 181 -14.75 -35.22 1.45
N LYS A 182 -15.28 -36.47 1.27
CA LYS A 182 -15.88 -37.28 2.33
C LYS A 182 -14.88 -38.32 2.81
N GLY A 183 -14.68 -38.43 4.11
CA GLY A 183 -13.77 -39.39 4.70
C GLY A 183 -13.64 -39.19 6.20
N VAL A 184 -12.76 -39.97 6.82
CA VAL A 184 -12.40 -39.81 8.23
C VAL A 184 -11.79 -38.41 8.41
N PRO A 185 -12.26 -37.61 9.37
CA PRO A 185 -11.72 -36.27 9.62
C PRO A 185 -10.25 -36.31 9.98
N LEU A 186 -9.51 -35.29 9.51
CA LEU A 186 -8.11 -35.09 9.81
C LEU A 186 -7.96 -34.28 11.10
N ASN A 187 -6.95 -34.60 11.88
CA ASN A 187 -6.47 -33.72 12.95
C ASN A 187 -5.32 -32.89 12.40
N ILE A 188 -5.53 -31.57 12.32
CA ILE A 188 -4.60 -30.62 11.71
C ILE A 188 -4.13 -29.66 12.79
N VAL A 189 -2.82 -29.60 13.00
CA VAL A 189 -2.17 -28.65 13.88
C VAL A 189 -1.36 -27.69 13.01
N ILE A 190 -1.68 -26.40 13.11
CA ILE A 190 -0.98 -25.33 12.40
C ILE A 190 -0.23 -24.50 13.45
N THR A 191 1.04 -24.30 13.24
CA THR A 191 1.85 -23.36 14.00
C THR A 191 2.06 -22.12 13.15
N GLU A 192 1.66 -20.96 13.66
CA GLU A 192 1.84 -19.69 12.99
C GLU A 192 2.98 -18.90 13.63
N GLU A 193 3.78 -18.24 12.82
CA GLU A 193 4.77 -17.26 13.27
C GLU A 193 4.19 -15.85 12.99
N LYS A 194 4.19 -15.00 14.02
CA LYS A 194 3.75 -13.61 13.95
C LYS A 194 4.88 -12.66 13.62
#